data_a4cc71f8166d39e8d739884e108714ea
#
_entry.id   a4cc71f8166d39e8d739884e108714ea
#
_cell.length_a   1.000
_cell.length_b   1.000
_cell.length_c   1.000
_cell.angle_alpha   90.00
_cell.angle_beta   90.00
_cell.angle_gamma   90.00
#
_symmetry.space_group_name_H-M   'P 1'
#
loop_
_entity.id
_entity.type
_entity.pdbx_description
1 polymer ?
#
loop_
_entity_poly.entity_id
_entity_poly.type
_entity_poly.pdbx_seq_one_letter_code
_entity_poly.pdbx_strand_id
1 'polypeptide(L)'
;MPPVVRRTLSPRETPRALRSLSVWTPADAPAGGLHPGDVGWLLRHSDATVHLWVDARGVGRTDPRIDTRHDAAAPVAVGFLDGPVLRVTGAPDTDLGAVAADAEDLLVRGNARTDGLPVPGWRPRTEEPRLVFSWTPRPVATRALPVEESDAADRVRVHRSAFTGSTFALKHWETMRASPAGHLAVETLVRTPDGDAAAIATGWFAGPGRCGLLEPVGTHADHRGHGYGRDAVLGVCAALADRGASAVAVLTPAANEAAAALYRSAGFTLLRENHDWTRPDHA
;
A
#
# COMPACT_ATOMS: atom_id res chain seq x y z
N MET A 1 11.00 19.23 19.84
CA MET A 1 11.06 18.32 18.68
C MET A 1 12.11 18.83 17.69
N PRO A 2 12.89 17.96 17.04
CA PRO A 2 13.80 18.40 15.99
C PRO A 2 12.98 18.95 14.81
N PRO A 3 13.39 20.07 14.20
CA PRO A 3 12.74 20.58 13.02
C PRO A 3 12.90 19.56 11.87
N VAL A 4 11.86 19.41 11.06
CA VAL A 4 11.88 18.57 9.85
C VAL A 4 11.86 19.45 8.61
N VAL A 5 12.35 18.91 7.51
CA VAL A 5 12.27 19.50 6.19
C VAL A 5 11.61 18.53 5.25
N ARG A 6 10.52 18.96 4.58
CA ARG A 6 9.78 18.17 3.60
C ARG A 6 10.30 18.42 2.18
N ARG A 7 10.32 17.35 1.39
CA ARG A 7 10.53 17.39 -0.05
C ARG A 7 9.44 16.60 -0.75
N THR A 8 8.90 17.14 -1.84
CA THR A 8 8.11 16.36 -2.78
C THR A 8 9.08 15.68 -3.75
N LEU A 9 9.00 14.36 -3.83
CA LEU A 9 9.95 13.56 -4.62
C LEU A 9 9.50 13.45 -6.08
N SER A 10 10.46 13.59 -6.97
CA SER A 10 10.30 13.18 -8.37
C SER A 10 10.25 11.65 -8.49
N PRO A 11 9.78 11.10 -9.62
CA PRO A 11 9.83 9.65 -9.87
C PRO A 11 11.22 9.04 -9.72
N ARG A 12 12.28 9.79 -10.06
CA ARG A 12 13.68 9.34 -9.93
C ARG A 12 14.15 9.27 -8.48
N GLU A 13 13.57 10.05 -7.59
CA GLU A 13 13.89 10.09 -6.16
C GLU A 13 13.05 9.14 -5.31
N THR A 14 11.89 8.70 -5.83
CA THR A 14 10.97 7.76 -5.16
C THR A 14 11.65 6.48 -4.63
N PRO A 15 12.68 5.89 -5.28
CA PRO A 15 13.38 4.74 -4.72
C PRO A 15 13.96 4.96 -3.32
N ARG A 16 14.27 6.21 -2.94
CA ARG A 16 14.72 6.54 -1.57
C ARG A 16 13.60 6.33 -0.55
N ALA A 17 12.41 6.84 -0.84
CA ALA A 17 11.23 6.63 0.01
C ALA A 17 10.88 5.14 0.13
N LEU A 18 10.91 4.40 -0.98
CA LEU A 18 10.64 2.95 -0.98
C LEU A 18 11.63 2.17 -0.11
N ARG A 19 12.94 2.49 -0.16
CA ARG A 19 13.94 1.86 0.71
C ARG A 19 13.65 2.13 2.18
N SER A 20 13.28 3.37 2.55
CA SER A 20 12.92 3.72 3.92
C SER A 20 11.69 2.94 4.38
N LEU A 21 10.63 2.92 3.59
CA LEU A 21 9.40 2.16 3.88
C LEU A 21 9.68 0.66 4.03
N SER A 22 10.50 0.08 3.15
CA SER A 22 10.89 -1.34 3.24
C SER A 22 11.59 -1.65 4.56
N VAL A 23 12.50 -0.78 5.00
CA VAL A 23 13.20 -0.95 6.29
C VAL A 23 12.26 -0.77 7.47
N TRP A 24 11.31 0.17 7.38
CA TRP A 24 10.38 0.49 8.49
C TRP A 24 9.15 -0.41 8.55
N THR A 25 8.84 -1.15 7.47
CA THR A 25 7.74 -2.12 7.48
C THR A 25 8.00 -3.16 8.59
N PRO A 26 7.06 -3.37 9.52
CA PRO A 26 7.22 -4.35 10.59
C PRO A 26 7.18 -5.79 10.06
N ALA A 27 7.56 -6.74 10.91
CA ALA A 27 7.48 -8.17 10.59
C ALA A 27 6.03 -8.70 10.57
N ASP A 28 5.15 -8.08 11.34
CA ASP A 28 3.72 -8.31 11.38
C ASP A 28 2.95 -7.25 10.55
N ALA A 29 1.64 -7.20 10.66
CA ALA A 29 0.84 -6.24 9.91
C ALA A 29 1.11 -4.80 10.36
N PRO A 30 1.29 -3.84 9.42
CA PRO A 30 1.48 -2.43 9.76
C PRO A 30 0.28 -1.87 10.54
N ALA A 31 0.57 -0.95 11.45
CA ALA A 31 -0.44 -0.34 12.34
C ALA A 31 -1.25 0.79 11.66
N GLY A 32 -1.16 0.92 10.37
CA GLY A 32 -1.67 2.02 9.55
C GLY A 32 -0.51 2.68 8.80
N GLY A 33 -0.81 3.74 8.07
CA GLY A 33 0.19 4.47 7.30
C GLY A 33 0.48 3.85 5.94
N LEU A 34 1.73 3.84 5.55
CA LEU A 34 2.16 3.58 4.19
C LEU A 34 3.08 2.35 4.12
N HIS A 35 2.73 1.39 3.28
CA HIS A 35 3.58 0.29 2.85
C HIS A 35 4.25 0.62 1.49
N PRO A 36 5.42 0.08 1.15
CA PRO A 36 5.99 0.28 -0.20
C PRO A 36 5.02 -0.09 -1.33
N GLY A 37 4.14 -1.06 -1.09
CA GLY A 37 3.10 -1.49 -2.03
C GLY A 37 2.03 -0.45 -2.31
N ASP A 38 1.64 0.35 -1.30
CA ASP A 38 0.70 1.45 -1.52
C ASP A 38 1.26 2.44 -2.54
N VAL A 39 2.54 2.79 -2.40
CA VAL A 39 3.24 3.65 -3.37
C VAL A 39 3.23 3.01 -4.76
N GLY A 40 3.52 1.71 -4.84
CA GLY A 40 3.53 0.96 -6.10
C GLY A 40 2.17 0.92 -6.78
N TRP A 41 1.11 0.65 -6.01
CA TRP A 41 -0.25 0.57 -6.53
C TRP A 41 -0.83 1.93 -6.89
N LEU A 42 -0.59 2.97 -6.06
CA LEU A 42 -1.24 4.26 -6.20
C LEU A 42 -0.51 5.21 -7.16
N LEU A 43 0.81 5.05 -7.42
CA LEU A 43 1.55 5.85 -8.40
C LEU A 43 1.06 5.69 -9.85
N ARG A 44 0.14 4.78 -10.13
CA ARG A 44 -0.55 4.70 -11.43
C ARG A 44 -1.46 5.91 -11.69
N HIS A 45 -1.79 6.69 -10.66
CA HIS A 45 -2.57 7.93 -10.77
C HIS A 45 -1.63 9.13 -10.89
N SER A 46 -1.91 10.02 -11.86
CA SER A 46 -1.05 11.16 -12.19
C SER A 46 -0.97 12.24 -11.11
N ASP A 47 -1.99 12.31 -10.23
CA ASP A 47 -2.12 13.40 -9.24
C ASP A 47 -1.57 13.06 -7.86
N ALA A 48 -1.08 11.82 -7.71
CA ALA A 48 -0.48 11.36 -6.46
C ALA A 48 0.95 11.88 -6.31
N THR A 49 1.32 12.28 -5.09
CA THR A 49 2.66 12.79 -4.77
C THR A 49 3.30 12.06 -3.59
N VAL A 50 4.61 11.81 -3.71
CA VAL A 50 5.41 11.22 -2.64
C VAL A 50 6.17 12.34 -1.93
N HIS A 51 6.10 12.34 -0.60
CA HIS A 51 6.79 13.29 0.26
C HIS A 51 7.79 12.58 1.15
N LEU A 52 8.92 13.22 1.41
CA LEU A 52 9.96 12.74 2.30
C LEU A 52 10.28 13.82 3.33
N TRP A 53 10.18 13.51 4.60
CA TRP A 53 10.67 14.37 5.68
C TRP A 53 12.02 13.87 6.15
N VAL A 54 12.94 14.80 6.33
CA VAL A 54 14.29 14.55 6.86
C VAL A 54 14.53 15.43 8.09
N ASP A 55 15.42 14.97 9.00
CA ASP A 55 15.85 15.78 10.14
C ASP A 55 16.65 17.01 9.66
N ALA A 56 16.13 18.21 9.96
CA ALA A 56 16.78 19.46 9.54
C ALA A 56 18.18 19.66 10.13
N ARG A 57 18.50 19.02 11.26
CA ARG A 57 19.85 19.07 11.87
C ARG A 57 20.89 18.35 11.01
N GLY A 58 20.50 17.34 10.24
CA GLY A 58 21.34 16.62 9.29
C GLY A 58 21.55 17.39 7.97
N VAL A 59 20.81 18.47 7.75
CA VAL A 59 20.95 19.32 6.57
C VAL A 59 22.09 20.30 6.80
N GLY A 60 23.33 19.84 6.66
CA GLY A 60 24.55 20.64 6.90
C GLY A 60 24.64 21.87 5.99
N ARG A 61 25.27 22.94 6.49
CA ARG A 61 25.69 24.11 5.73
C ARG A 61 26.81 23.72 4.76
N THR A 62 26.49 23.32 3.55
CA THR A 62 27.49 23.08 2.49
C THR A 62 27.11 23.82 1.21
N ASP A 63 28.14 24.02 0.36
CA ASP A 63 28.22 24.84 -0.87
C ASP A 63 26.90 24.93 -1.67
N PRO A 64 26.44 26.15 -2.07
CA PRO A 64 25.21 26.35 -2.87
C PRO A 64 25.25 25.72 -4.27
N ARG A 65 26.37 25.16 -4.70
CA ARG A 65 26.59 24.63 -6.06
C ARG A 65 26.33 23.12 -6.18
N ILE A 66 26.15 22.40 -5.06
CA ILE A 66 25.90 20.94 -5.06
C ILE A 66 24.70 20.63 -4.20
N ASP A 67 23.59 20.26 -4.82
CA ASP A 67 22.30 19.90 -4.17
C ASP A 67 22.32 18.50 -3.51
N THR A 68 23.49 18.08 -3.01
CA THR A 68 23.63 16.79 -2.30
C THR A 68 23.29 16.84 -0.82
N ARG A 69 22.90 18.01 -0.29
CA ARG A 69 22.69 18.25 1.15
C ARG A 69 21.52 17.45 1.73
N HIS A 70 20.51 17.21 0.91
CA HIS A 70 19.30 16.49 1.33
C HIS A 70 19.45 14.97 1.18
N ASP A 71 20.41 14.51 0.38
CA ASP A 71 20.68 13.07 0.22
C ASP A 71 21.41 12.46 1.43
N ALA A 72 22.14 13.28 2.18
CA ALA A 72 22.87 12.83 3.38
C ALA A 72 21.99 12.80 4.66
N ALA A 73 20.90 13.58 4.72
CA ALA A 73 20.04 13.62 5.89
C ALA A 73 19.16 12.37 5.97
N ALA A 74 19.11 11.75 7.15
CA ALA A 74 18.31 10.54 7.37
C ALA A 74 16.82 10.83 7.20
N PRO A 75 16.08 10.04 6.42
CA PRO A 75 14.63 10.10 6.38
C PRO A 75 14.02 9.81 7.75
N VAL A 76 13.05 10.63 8.16
CA VAL A 76 12.30 10.46 9.41
C VAL A 76 10.84 10.07 9.15
N ALA A 77 10.29 10.46 7.99
CA ALA A 77 8.96 10.01 7.56
C ALA A 77 8.84 10.02 6.04
N VAL A 78 7.98 9.16 5.53
CA VAL A 78 7.51 9.13 4.14
C VAL A 78 6.01 9.35 4.13
N GLY A 79 5.54 10.21 3.24
CA GLY A 79 4.13 10.47 3.00
C GLY A 79 3.75 10.24 1.55
N PHE A 80 2.50 9.87 1.36
CA PHE A 80 1.87 9.70 0.05
C PHE A 80 0.52 10.41 0.06
N LEU A 81 0.40 11.45 -0.77
CA LEU A 81 -0.85 12.20 -0.92
C LEU A 81 -1.56 11.72 -2.19
N ASP A 82 -2.76 11.18 -2.01
CA ASP A 82 -3.65 10.73 -3.09
C ASP A 82 -5.05 11.34 -2.86
N GLY A 83 -5.42 12.27 -3.71
CA GLY A 83 -6.65 13.04 -3.52
C GLY A 83 -6.67 13.74 -2.15
N PRO A 84 -7.69 13.49 -1.30
CA PRO A 84 -7.79 14.10 0.03
C PRO A 84 -7.06 13.32 1.13
N VAL A 85 -6.39 12.20 0.82
CA VAL A 85 -5.81 11.30 1.82
C VAL A 85 -4.29 11.40 1.83
N LEU A 86 -3.71 11.79 2.96
CA LEU A 86 -2.29 11.75 3.22
C LEU A 86 -1.98 10.53 4.11
N ARG A 87 -1.32 9.51 3.54
CA ARG A 87 -0.79 8.37 4.29
C ARG A 87 0.64 8.67 4.71
N VAL A 88 0.98 8.42 5.97
CA VAL A 88 2.34 8.70 6.49
C VAL A 88 2.84 7.51 7.30
N THR A 89 4.09 7.16 7.08
CA THR A 89 4.85 6.24 7.95
C THR A 89 6.14 6.91 8.37
N GLY A 90 6.39 6.94 9.68
CA GLY A 90 7.64 7.38 10.29
C GLY A 90 8.65 6.26 10.44
N ALA A 91 9.92 6.64 10.56
CA ALA A 91 10.93 5.72 11.06
C ALA A 91 10.53 5.22 12.47
N PRO A 92 10.94 4.00 12.87
CA PRO A 92 10.68 3.51 14.22
C PRO A 92 11.04 4.55 15.30
N ASP A 93 10.18 4.69 16.29
CA ASP A 93 10.34 5.62 17.42
C ASP A 93 10.34 7.12 17.04
N THR A 94 9.92 7.47 15.83
CA THR A 94 9.81 8.86 15.40
C THR A 94 8.55 9.52 15.99
N ASP A 95 8.73 10.66 16.65
CA ASP A 95 7.62 11.55 16.98
C ASP A 95 7.15 12.29 15.73
N LEU A 96 5.94 11.95 15.26
CA LEU A 96 5.33 12.51 14.06
C LEU A 96 4.71 13.91 14.25
N GLY A 97 4.76 14.50 15.44
CA GLY A 97 4.15 15.81 15.67
C GLY A 97 4.74 16.94 14.81
N ALA A 98 6.07 16.93 14.57
CA ALA A 98 6.70 17.89 13.66
C ALA A 98 6.29 17.65 12.20
N VAL A 99 6.11 16.40 11.80
CA VAL A 99 5.62 16.02 10.48
C VAL A 99 4.17 16.47 10.29
N ALA A 100 3.32 16.30 11.31
CA ALA A 100 1.93 16.76 11.28
C ALA A 100 1.83 18.27 11.13
N ALA A 101 2.65 19.04 11.87
CA ALA A 101 2.69 20.49 11.77
C ALA A 101 3.18 20.96 10.38
N ASP A 102 4.21 20.33 9.81
CA ASP A 102 4.72 20.68 8.48
C ASP A 102 3.77 20.27 7.35
N ALA A 103 2.94 19.25 7.57
CA ALA A 103 1.98 18.76 6.57
C ALA A 103 0.67 19.56 6.50
N GLU A 104 0.47 20.62 7.31
CA GLU A 104 -0.80 21.36 7.36
C GLU A 104 -1.24 21.89 5.99
N ASP A 105 -0.33 22.37 5.16
CA ASP A 105 -0.62 22.89 3.82
C ASP A 105 -1.10 21.78 2.85
N LEU A 106 -0.70 20.53 3.06
CA LEU A 106 -1.20 19.38 2.30
C LEU A 106 -2.63 19.00 2.72
N LEU A 107 -3.02 19.38 3.93
CA LEU A 107 -4.28 18.99 4.57
C LEU A 107 -5.38 20.08 4.46
N VAL A 108 -5.14 21.14 3.69
CA VAL A 108 -6.13 22.24 3.50
C VAL A 108 -7.24 21.90 2.51
N ARG A 109 -7.12 20.79 1.78
CA ARG A 109 -8.16 20.34 0.84
C ARG A 109 -9.38 19.86 1.61
N GLY A 110 -10.58 20.22 1.15
CA GLY A 110 -11.84 19.74 1.75
C GLY A 110 -11.87 18.23 1.90
N ASN A 111 -12.43 17.72 2.98
CA ASN A 111 -12.45 16.31 3.37
C ASN A 111 -11.05 15.68 3.56
N ALA A 112 -10.03 16.47 3.87
CA ALA A 112 -8.69 15.95 4.14
C ALA A 112 -8.70 14.90 5.25
N ARG A 113 -8.00 13.80 5.01
CA ARG A 113 -7.85 12.67 5.93
C ARG A 113 -6.38 12.28 6.03
N THR A 114 -6.00 11.71 7.17
CA THR A 114 -4.67 11.11 7.31
C THR A 114 -4.78 9.65 7.74
N ASP A 115 -3.85 8.82 7.26
CA ASP A 115 -3.64 7.46 7.71
C ASP A 115 -2.20 7.32 8.23
N GLY A 116 -2.04 6.77 9.44
CA GLY A 116 -0.74 6.66 10.10
C GLY A 116 -0.18 7.97 10.67
N LEU A 117 -0.90 9.09 10.53
CA LEU A 117 -0.50 10.40 11.05
C LEU A 117 -1.63 10.99 11.93
N PRO A 118 -1.57 10.83 13.25
CA PRO A 118 -2.48 11.54 14.15
C PRO A 118 -2.13 13.04 14.14
N VAL A 119 -3.10 13.87 13.74
CA VAL A 119 -2.96 15.32 13.73
C VAL A 119 -3.60 15.88 15.00
N PRO A 120 -2.93 16.78 15.74
CA PRO A 120 -3.51 17.38 16.94
C PRO A 120 -4.89 18.03 16.67
N GLY A 121 -5.88 17.71 17.50
CA GLY A 121 -7.25 18.20 17.34
C GLY A 121 -8.11 17.46 16.31
N TRP A 122 -7.54 16.52 15.55
CA TRP A 122 -8.32 15.65 14.66
C TRP A 122 -8.88 14.44 15.43
N ARG A 123 -9.92 13.80 14.88
CA ARG A 123 -10.56 12.61 15.47
C ARG A 123 -10.45 11.40 14.54
N PRO A 124 -10.40 10.18 15.06
CA PRO A 124 -10.50 8.98 14.21
C PRO A 124 -11.90 8.88 13.60
N ARG A 125 -11.96 8.41 12.35
CA ARG A 125 -13.22 8.11 11.63
C ARG A 125 -13.71 6.72 12.02
N THR A 126 -14.38 6.62 13.13
CA THR A 126 -14.88 5.35 13.67
C THR A 126 -16.10 4.80 12.90
N GLU A 127 -16.76 5.64 12.11
CA GLU A 127 -17.90 5.29 11.26
C GLU A 127 -17.52 4.50 10.00
N GLU A 128 -16.26 4.55 9.60
CA GLU A 128 -15.73 3.85 8.43
C GLU A 128 -14.44 3.07 8.78
N PRO A 129 -14.51 2.09 9.68
CA PRO A 129 -13.32 1.34 10.07
C PRO A 129 -12.84 0.43 8.95
N ARG A 130 -11.53 0.19 8.93
CA ARG A 130 -10.90 -0.81 8.07
C ARG A 130 -10.41 -1.98 8.92
N LEU A 131 -10.78 -3.19 8.53
CA LEU A 131 -10.32 -4.42 9.15
C LEU A 131 -8.92 -4.74 8.63
N VAL A 132 -7.99 -4.98 9.54
CA VAL A 132 -6.61 -5.41 9.25
C VAL A 132 -6.52 -6.90 9.50
N PHE A 133 -6.29 -7.66 8.45
CA PHE A 133 -6.06 -9.10 8.51
C PHE A 133 -4.59 -9.41 8.29
N SER A 134 -4.09 -10.49 8.89
CA SER A 134 -2.73 -11.01 8.69
C SER A 134 -2.75 -12.51 8.45
N TRP A 135 -1.86 -12.95 7.58
CA TRP A 135 -1.60 -14.34 7.27
C TRP A 135 -0.14 -14.68 7.59
N THR A 136 0.06 -15.81 8.27
CA THR A 136 1.40 -16.31 8.59
C THR A 136 1.84 -17.33 7.55
N PRO A 137 3.10 -17.27 7.05
CA PRO A 137 3.65 -18.21 6.09
C PRO A 137 3.46 -19.67 6.51
N ARG A 138 2.91 -20.46 5.59
CA ARG A 138 2.71 -21.91 5.71
C ARG A 138 2.51 -22.51 4.33
N PRO A 139 2.74 -23.81 4.15
CA PRO A 139 2.40 -24.50 2.91
C PRO A 139 0.92 -24.37 2.59
N VAL A 140 0.61 -24.04 1.34
CA VAL A 140 -0.77 -23.91 0.83
C VAL A 140 -0.89 -24.59 -0.53
N ALA A 141 -2.07 -25.15 -0.81
CA ALA A 141 -2.43 -25.59 -2.15
C ALA A 141 -3.25 -24.51 -2.84
N THR A 142 -2.93 -24.19 -4.08
CA THR A 142 -3.59 -23.16 -4.88
C THR A 142 -3.57 -23.53 -6.37
N ARG A 143 -4.59 -23.07 -7.10
CA ARG A 143 -4.66 -23.13 -8.58
C ARG A 143 -4.05 -21.87 -9.23
N ALA A 144 -3.62 -20.91 -8.45
CA ALA A 144 -3.10 -19.65 -8.96
C ALA A 144 -1.76 -19.84 -9.68
N LEU A 145 -1.61 -19.15 -10.79
CA LEU A 145 -0.37 -19.06 -11.55
C LEU A 145 0.17 -17.64 -11.50
N PRO A 146 1.48 -17.43 -11.63
CA PRO A 146 2.03 -16.08 -11.82
C PRO A 146 1.40 -15.42 -13.06
N VAL A 147 1.21 -14.10 -13.01
CA VAL A 147 0.75 -13.31 -14.16
C VAL A 147 1.92 -13.09 -15.09
N GLU A 148 1.79 -13.59 -16.33
CA GLU A 148 2.71 -13.33 -17.41
C GLU A 148 2.27 -12.12 -18.25
N GLU A 149 3.11 -11.59 -19.13
CA GLU A 149 2.78 -10.46 -19.98
C GLU A 149 1.62 -10.76 -20.92
N SER A 150 1.52 -12.00 -21.39
CA SER A 150 0.39 -12.50 -22.19
C SER A 150 -0.95 -12.48 -21.45
N ASP A 151 -0.95 -12.47 -20.13
CA ASP A 151 -2.15 -12.42 -19.29
C ASP A 151 -2.66 -10.99 -19.03
N ALA A 152 -1.96 -9.97 -19.51
CA ALA A 152 -2.24 -8.57 -19.17
C ALA A 152 -3.69 -8.15 -19.49
N ALA A 153 -4.22 -8.55 -20.64
CA ALA A 153 -5.60 -8.24 -21.02
C ALA A 153 -6.61 -8.94 -20.09
N ASP A 154 -6.38 -10.19 -19.75
CA ASP A 154 -7.21 -10.97 -18.83
C ASP A 154 -7.18 -10.37 -17.41
N ARG A 155 -5.99 -10.02 -16.93
CA ARG A 155 -5.80 -9.36 -15.64
C ARG A 155 -6.59 -8.05 -15.55
N VAL A 156 -6.55 -7.23 -16.61
CA VAL A 156 -7.32 -5.98 -16.68
C VAL A 156 -8.83 -6.25 -16.72
N ARG A 157 -9.28 -7.23 -17.50
CA ARG A 157 -10.69 -7.63 -17.59
C ARG A 157 -11.23 -8.08 -16.23
N VAL A 158 -10.51 -8.94 -15.52
CA VAL A 158 -10.92 -9.39 -14.18
C VAL A 158 -10.98 -8.20 -13.21
N HIS A 159 -9.97 -7.32 -13.21
CA HIS A 159 -9.99 -6.13 -12.37
C HIS A 159 -11.23 -5.26 -12.63
N ARG A 160 -11.54 -4.96 -13.88
CA ARG A 160 -12.71 -4.14 -14.22
C ARG A 160 -14.02 -4.77 -13.82
N SER A 161 -14.15 -6.10 -13.96
CA SER A 161 -15.33 -6.84 -13.52
C SER A 161 -15.46 -6.89 -12.00
N ALA A 162 -14.35 -7.01 -11.28
CA ALA A 162 -14.34 -7.12 -9.82
C ALA A 162 -14.72 -5.80 -9.12
N PHE A 163 -14.33 -4.65 -9.69
CA PHE A 163 -14.52 -3.33 -9.10
C PHE A 163 -15.48 -2.48 -9.93
N THR A 164 -16.71 -2.32 -9.45
CA THR A 164 -17.76 -1.54 -10.13
C THR A 164 -17.28 -0.11 -10.39
N GLY A 165 -17.46 0.37 -11.63
CA GLY A 165 -17.03 1.69 -12.05
C GLY A 165 -15.51 1.82 -12.31
N SER A 166 -14.76 0.72 -12.25
CA SER A 166 -13.32 0.76 -12.51
C SER A 166 -12.97 1.22 -13.92
N THR A 167 -12.10 2.21 -14.00
CA THR A 167 -11.49 2.69 -15.25
C THR A 167 -10.11 2.06 -15.51
N PHE A 168 -9.74 1.04 -14.74
CA PHE A 168 -8.45 0.38 -14.87
C PHE A 168 -8.23 -0.14 -16.31
N ALA A 169 -7.08 0.14 -16.88
CA ALA A 169 -6.74 -0.18 -18.26
C ALA A 169 -5.31 -0.73 -18.33
N LEU A 170 -4.96 -1.30 -19.47
CA LEU A 170 -3.62 -1.87 -19.70
C LEU A 170 -2.50 -0.88 -19.37
N LYS A 171 -2.63 0.38 -19.80
CA LYS A 171 -1.66 1.44 -19.49
C LYS A 171 -1.43 1.64 -17.98
N HIS A 172 -2.46 1.45 -17.14
CA HIS A 172 -2.31 1.59 -15.68
C HIS A 172 -1.52 0.43 -15.10
N TRP A 173 -1.72 -0.78 -15.62
CA TRP A 173 -0.94 -1.95 -15.24
C TRP A 173 0.53 -1.84 -15.68
N GLU A 174 0.76 -1.40 -16.91
CA GLU A 174 2.11 -1.14 -17.45
C GLU A 174 2.84 -0.07 -16.63
N THR A 175 2.14 1.04 -16.31
CA THR A 175 2.69 2.11 -15.47
C THR A 175 3.06 1.59 -14.08
N MET A 176 2.20 0.78 -13.45
CA MET A 176 2.47 0.15 -12.17
C MET A 176 3.73 -0.73 -12.25
N ARG A 177 3.84 -1.59 -13.24
CA ARG A 177 4.99 -2.48 -13.42
C ARG A 177 6.28 -1.74 -13.74
N ALA A 178 6.22 -0.68 -14.52
CA ALA A 178 7.35 0.18 -14.85
C ALA A 178 7.74 1.16 -13.74
N SER A 179 6.91 1.29 -12.69
CA SER A 179 7.17 2.18 -11.56
C SER A 179 8.40 1.73 -10.76
N PRO A 180 9.04 2.63 -9.99
CA PRO A 180 10.13 2.27 -9.10
C PRO A 180 9.80 1.14 -8.11
N ALA A 181 8.52 0.93 -7.77
CA ALA A 181 8.06 -0.14 -6.90
C ALA A 181 7.65 -1.42 -7.66
N GLY A 182 7.61 -1.42 -8.99
CA GLY A 182 7.08 -2.53 -9.79
C GLY A 182 7.79 -3.86 -9.52
N HIS A 183 9.08 -3.84 -9.23
CA HIS A 183 9.87 -5.03 -8.87
C HIS A 183 9.47 -5.68 -7.53
N LEU A 184 8.73 -4.94 -6.70
CA LEU A 184 8.18 -5.45 -5.43
C LEU A 184 6.88 -6.23 -5.63
N ALA A 185 6.21 -6.05 -6.78
CA ALA A 185 4.94 -6.70 -7.07
C ALA A 185 5.11 -8.21 -7.31
N VAL A 186 4.15 -8.96 -6.79
CA VAL A 186 3.88 -10.36 -7.11
C VAL A 186 2.43 -10.45 -7.53
N GLU A 187 2.16 -10.92 -8.72
CA GLU A 187 0.81 -10.99 -9.25
C GLU A 187 0.42 -12.43 -9.59
N THR A 188 -0.81 -12.81 -9.26
CA THR A 188 -1.35 -14.12 -9.58
C THR A 188 -2.69 -14.02 -10.31
N LEU A 189 -2.94 -15.00 -11.15
CA LEU A 189 -4.16 -15.21 -11.90
C LEU A 189 -4.67 -16.63 -11.67
N VAL A 190 -5.97 -16.78 -11.51
CA VAL A 190 -6.65 -18.08 -11.47
C VAL A 190 -7.59 -18.17 -12.66
N ARG A 191 -7.54 -19.33 -13.36
CA ARG A 191 -8.43 -19.64 -14.47
C ARG A 191 -9.49 -20.67 -14.07
N THR A 192 -10.63 -20.62 -14.73
CA THR A 192 -11.64 -21.70 -14.67
C THR A 192 -11.12 -22.94 -15.38
N PRO A 193 -11.77 -24.12 -15.24
CA PRO A 193 -11.45 -25.30 -16.03
C PRO A 193 -11.55 -25.07 -17.55
N ASP A 194 -12.43 -24.17 -17.99
CA ASP A 194 -12.62 -23.81 -19.40
C ASP A 194 -11.60 -22.77 -19.91
N GLY A 195 -10.67 -22.32 -19.03
CA GLY A 195 -9.59 -21.39 -19.37
C GLY A 195 -9.89 -19.92 -19.15
N ASP A 196 -11.10 -19.55 -18.73
CA ASP A 196 -11.45 -18.15 -18.46
C ASP A 196 -10.70 -17.59 -17.24
N ALA A 197 -10.24 -16.36 -17.32
CA ALA A 197 -9.64 -15.66 -16.21
C ALA A 197 -10.69 -15.30 -15.16
N ALA A 198 -10.58 -15.90 -13.98
CA ALA A 198 -11.60 -15.84 -12.93
C ALA A 198 -11.24 -14.92 -11.74
N ALA A 199 -9.99 -14.92 -11.31
CA ALA A 199 -9.57 -14.10 -10.17
C ALA A 199 -8.11 -13.66 -10.29
N ILE A 200 -7.81 -12.51 -9.69
CA ILE A 200 -6.47 -11.92 -9.61
C ILE A 200 -6.16 -11.50 -8.18
N ALA A 201 -4.89 -11.53 -7.82
CA ALA A 201 -4.37 -10.85 -6.64
C ALA A 201 -2.99 -10.26 -6.96
N THR A 202 -2.70 -9.11 -6.35
CA THR A 202 -1.37 -8.52 -6.34
C THR A 202 -0.90 -8.43 -4.90
N GLY A 203 0.33 -8.85 -4.65
CA GLY A 203 1.03 -8.70 -3.39
C GLY A 203 2.28 -7.87 -3.58
N TRP A 204 2.69 -7.19 -2.53
CA TRP A 204 3.83 -6.30 -2.51
C TRP A 204 4.83 -6.76 -1.45
N PHE A 205 6.04 -7.00 -1.90
CA PHE A 205 7.13 -7.45 -1.04
C PHE A 205 7.88 -6.26 -0.45
N ALA A 206 8.00 -6.18 0.88
CA ALA A 206 8.76 -5.12 1.54
C ALA A 206 10.22 -5.49 1.84
N GLY A 207 10.56 -6.77 1.73
CA GLY A 207 11.90 -7.30 2.04
C GLY A 207 11.84 -8.57 2.89
N PRO A 208 12.94 -9.33 2.99
CA PRO A 208 13.01 -10.50 3.86
C PRO A 208 12.74 -10.14 5.32
N GLY A 209 11.94 -10.94 6.03
CA GLY A 209 11.57 -10.72 7.42
C GLY A 209 10.62 -9.53 7.64
N ARG A 210 10.01 -8.99 6.56
CA ARG A 210 9.04 -7.90 6.59
C ARG A 210 7.67 -8.38 6.14
N CYS A 211 6.62 -7.72 6.63
CA CYS A 211 5.26 -8.01 6.21
C CYS A 211 5.04 -7.58 4.76
N GLY A 212 4.47 -8.46 3.93
CA GLY A 212 3.95 -8.11 2.61
C GLY A 212 2.54 -7.53 2.68
N LEU A 213 2.11 -6.83 1.63
CA LEU A 213 0.78 -6.24 1.52
C LEU A 213 0.03 -6.84 0.33
N LEU A 214 -1.24 -7.22 0.50
CA LEU A 214 -2.16 -7.60 -0.58
C LEU A 214 -2.97 -6.40 -1.05
N GLU A 215 -2.79 -5.98 -2.30
CA GLU A 215 -3.57 -4.94 -2.97
C GLU A 215 -3.25 -4.88 -4.47
N PRO A 216 -4.25 -4.98 -5.36
CA PRO A 216 -5.65 -5.33 -5.14
C PRO A 216 -5.92 -6.85 -5.14
N VAL A 217 -7.13 -7.24 -4.73
CA VAL A 217 -7.67 -8.59 -4.89
C VAL A 217 -9.01 -8.49 -5.59
N GLY A 218 -9.22 -9.25 -6.66
CA GLY A 218 -10.47 -9.20 -7.43
C GLY A 218 -10.89 -10.55 -7.99
N THR A 219 -12.21 -10.82 -7.95
CA THR A 219 -12.82 -11.97 -8.63
C THR A 219 -13.83 -11.46 -9.65
N HIS A 220 -13.73 -11.96 -10.89
CA HIS A 220 -14.69 -11.64 -11.95
C HIS A 220 -16.11 -11.90 -11.47
N ALA A 221 -17.04 -11.00 -11.78
CA ALA A 221 -18.41 -11.05 -11.25
C ALA A 221 -19.07 -12.42 -11.47
N ASP A 222 -18.94 -12.96 -12.68
CA ASP A 222 -19.57 -14.24 -13.08
C ASP A 222 -18.89 -15.48 -12.46
N HIS A 223 -17.72 -15.31 -11.86
CA HIS A 223 -16.93 -16.42 -11.29
C HIS A 223 -16.84 -16.37 -9.74
N ARG A 224 -17.67 -15.52 -9.09
CA ARG A 224 -17.73 -15.45 -7.63
C ARG A 224 -18.33 -16.73 -7.03
N GLY A 225 -18.01 -17.00 -5.77
CA GLY A 225 -18.58 -18.18 -5.05
C GLY A 225 -17.87 -19.52 -5.33
N HIS A 226 -16.91 -19.58 -6.27
CA HIS A 226 -16.24 -20.83 -6.69
C HIS A 226 -14.84 -21.04 -6.07
N GLY A 227 -14.44 -20.18 -5.12
CA GLY A 227 -13.15 -20.27 -4.44
C GLY A 227 -11.97 -19.67 -5.21
N TYR A 228 -12.15 -19.14 -6.43
CA TYR A 228 -11.06 -18.60 -7.24
C TYR A 228 -10.33 -17.41 -6.58
N GLY A 229 -11.08 -16.51 -5.92
CA GLY A 229 -10.46 -15.41 -5.17
C GLY A 229 -9.58 -15.90 -4.02
N ARG A 230 -9.99 -16.97 -3.33
CA ARG A 230 -9.19 -17.62 -2.28
C ARG A 230 -7.90 -18.18 -2.85
N ASP A 231 -7.96 -18.85 -3.99
CA ASP A 231 -6.77 -19.40 -4.63
C ASP A 231 -5.81 -18.29 -5.08
N ALA A 232 -6.30 -17.20 -5.67
CA ALA A 232 -5.47 -16.07 -6.07
C ALA A 232 -4.73 -15.46 -4.85
N VAL A 233 -5.43 -15.25 -3.73
CA VAL A 233 -4.85 -14.76 -2.47
C VAL A 233 -3.78 -15.73 -1.96
N LEU A 234 -4.06 -17.03 -1.92
CA LEU A 234 -3.11 -18.03 -1.43
C LEU A 234 -1.87 -18.12 -2.32
N GLY A 235 -2.02 -17.97 -3.64
CA GLY A 235 -0.90 -17.93 -4.58
C GLY A 235 0.05 -16.77 -4.30
N VAL A 236 -0.49 -15.56 -4.07
CA VAL A 236 0.33 -14.40 -3.67
C VAL A 236 0.98 -14.63 -2.32
N CYS A 237 0.25 -15.16 -1.33
CA CYS A 237 0.80 -15.45 -0.01
C CYS A 237 1.99 -16.43 -0.09
N ALA A 238 1.87 -17.51 -0.87
CA ALA A 238 2.96 -18.44 -1.10
C ALA A 238 4.17 -17.76 -1.75
N ALA A 239 3.96 -17.03 -2.82
CA ALA A 239 5.04 -16.36 -3.54
C ALA A 239 5.75 -15.25 -2.71
N LEU A 240 5.02 -14.53 -1.84
CA LEU A 240 5.63 -13.60 -0.89
C LEU A 240 6.42 -14.34 0.21
N ALA A 241 5.90 -15.47 0.70
CA ALA A 241 6.59 -16.31 1.67
C ALA A 241 7.89 -16.88 1.09
N ASP A 242 7.88 -17.36 -0.16
CA ASP A 242 9.08 -17.87 -0.87
C ASP A 242 10.14 -16.77 -1.06
N ARG A 243 9.73 -15.50 -1.14
CA ARG A 243 10.64 -14.33 -1.12
C ARG A 243 11.13 -13.97 0.29
N GLY A 244 10.63 -14.62 1.33
CA GLY A 244 11.03 -14.41 2.72
C GLY A 244 10.18 -13.39 3.49
N ALA A 245 8.96 -13.08 3.04
CA ALA A 245 8.03 -12.27 3.83
C ALA A 245 7.68 -13.01 5.13
N SER A 246 7.68 -12.29 6.26
CA SER A 246 7.37 -12.86 7.59
C SER A 246 5.88 -12.97 7.87
N ALA A 247 5.06 -12.19 7.18
CA ALA A 247 3.61 -12.19 7.21
C ALA A 247 3.07 -11.58 5.91
N VAL A 248 1.77 -11.69 5.68
CA VAL A 248 1.07 -10.96 4.60
C VAL A 248 -0.16 -10.29 5.19
N ALA A 249 -0.24 -8.97 5.09
CA ALA A 249 -1.38 -8.19 5.56
C ALA A 249 -2.31 -7.79 4.41
N VAL A 250 -3.57 -7.55 4.77
CA VAL A 250 -4.55 -6.92 3.89
C VAL A 250 -5.49 -6.05 4.72
N LEU A 251 -5.87 -4.91 4.14
CA LEU A 251 -6.84 -4.00 4.72
C LEU A 251 -8.10 -3.98 3.84
N THR A 252 -9.28 -4.00 4.49
CA THR A 252 -10.56 -3.88 3.79
C THR A 252 -11.55 -3.07 4.62
N PRO A 253 -12.42 -2.25 4.00
CA PRO A 253 -13.53 -1.63 4.74
C PRO A 253 -14.32 -2.66 5.53
N ALA A 254 -14.70 -2.37 6.77
CA ALA A 254 -15.49 -3.29 7.58
C ALA A 254 -16.85 -3.64 6.93
N ALA A 255 -17.41 -2.70 6.17
CA ALA A 255 -18.63 -2.90 5.40
C ALA A 255 -18.47 -3.90 4.22
N ASN A 256 -17.23 -4.26 3.84
CA ASN A 256 -16.97 -5.24 2.79
C ASN A 256 -16.92 -6.67 3.37
N GLU A 257 -18.09 -7.17 3.78
CA GLU A 257 -18.22 -8.50 4.38
C GLU A 257 -17.72 -9.62 3.47
N ALA A 258 -17.91 -9.50 2.15
CA ALA A 258 -17.45 -10.49 1.17
C ALA A 258 -15.93 -10.61 1.17
N ALA A 259 -15.20 -9.49 1.23
CA ALA A 259 -13.74 -9.51 1.33
C ALA A 259 -13.29 -10.08 2.68
N ALA A 260 -13.95 -9.69 3.79
CA ALA A 260 -13.64 -10.22 5.11
C ALA A 260 -13.85 -11.75 5.17
N ALA A 261 -14.95 -12.27 4.59
CA ALA A 261 -15.21 -13.70 4.47
C ALA A 261 -14.14 -14.42 3.62
N LEU A 262 -13.73 -13.81 2.49
CA LEU A 262 -12.65 -14.31 1.64
C LEU A 262 -11.35 -14.49 2.43
N TYR A 263 -10.91 -13.46 3.15
CA TYR A 263 -9.64 -13.50 3.89
C TYR A 263 -9.69 -14.53 5.03
N ARG A 264 -10.80 -14.60 5.78
CA ARG A 264 -10.98 -15.66 6.80
C ARG A 264 -10.92 -17.06 6.17
N SER A 265 -11.56 -17.27 5.01
CA SER A 265 -11.52 -18.56 4.31
C SER A 265 -10.13 -18.94 3.80
N ALA A 266 -9.29 -17.94 3.47
CA ALA A 266 -7.89 -18.12 3.12
C ALA A 266 -6.99 -18.33 4.35
N GLY A 267 -7.57 -18.25 5.57
CA GLY A 267 -6.88 -18.48 6.83
C GLY A 267 -6.13 -17.26 7.36
N PHE A 268 -6.55 -16.07 6.99
CA PHE A 268 -6.13 -14.83 7.64
C PHE A 268 -6.81 -14.67 8.99
N THR A 269 -6.12 -14.09 9.93
CA THR A 269 -6.63 -13.72 11.25
C THR A 269 -6.89 -12.23 11.28
N LEU A 270 -8.06 -11.82 11.78
CA LEU A 270 -8.35 -10.40 12.06
C LEU A 270 -7.48 -9.96 13.26
N LEU A 271 -6.67 -8.93 13.05
CA LEU A 271 -5.78 -8.38 14.08
C LEU A 271 -6.41 -7.20 14.81
N ARG A 272 -6.99 -6.25 14.07
CA ARG A 272 -7.54 -5.00 14.62
C ARG A 272 -8.37 -4.26 13.59
N GLU A 273 -9.02 -3.22 14.06
CA GLU A 273 -9.56 -2.15 13.23
C GLU A 273 -8.53 -1.03 13.09
N ASN A 274 -8.55 -0.36 11.96
CA ASN A 274 -7.76 0.83 11.65
C ASN A 274 -8.67 1.96 11.20
N HIS A 275 -8.32 3.20 11.52
CA HIS A 275 -9.13 4.38 11.25
C HIS A 275 -8.26 5.47 10.61
N ASP A 276 -8.82 6.15 9.60
CA ASP A 276 -8.28 7.43 9.15
C ASP A 276 -8.57 8.50 10.22
N TRP A 277 -7.81 9.58 10.19
CA TRP A 277 -8.06 10.77 11.00
C TRP A 277 -8.68 11.86 10.14
N THR A 278 -9.60 12.64 10.71
CA THR A 278 -10.29 13.74 10.02
C THR A 278 -10.48 14.91 10.96
N ARG A 279 -10.68 16.10 10.38
CA ARG A 279 -11.04 17.30 11.15
C ARG A 279 -12.43 17.13 11.78
N PRO A 280 -12.69 17.71 12.97
CA PRO A 280 -14.00 17.64 13.63
C PRO A 280 -15.15 18.20 12.78
N ASP A 281 -14.90 19.23 11.98
CA ASP A 281 -15.91 19.97 11.19
C ASP A 281 -16.29 19.26 9.87
N HIS A 282 -15.70 18.14 9.57
CA HIS A 282 -15.91 17.34 8.36
C HIS A 282 -16.42 15.91 8.68
N ALA A 283 -17.44 15.86 9.55
CA ALA A 283 -18.16 14.62 9.88
C ALA A 283 -19.39 14.43 8.99
#